data_b4aa595608fdf7ed890284360cb301e7
#
_entry.id   b4aa595608fdf7ed890284360cb301e7
#
_cell.length_a   1.000
_cell.length_b   1.000
_cell.length_c   1.000
_cell.angle_alpha   90.00
_cell.angle_beta   90.00
_cell.angle_gamma   90.00
#
_symmetry.space_group_name_H-M   'P 1'
#
loop_
_entity.id
_entity.type
_entity.pdbx_description
1 polymer ?
#
loop_
_entity_poly.entity_id
_entity_poly.type
_entity_poly.pdbx_seq_one_letter_code
_entity_poly.pdbx_strand_id
1 'polypeptide(L)'
;MEEIRLGTIGSGVIVHSVLGNVLKTPGIRLTAVYSRSQEKGDALAAEFGAEKVYTDMDAFLADENTNFVYIATPNLLHYPQAKKALLAGKNVILEKPFCTTADHARELVALAREKGLFLIDAVPTAFLPNLEVLKEALPKIGKIKLVQANYSQYSSRYDLLLKGEMPNIFNPEFAGGCLMDINFYNLYLNIALFGKPQS
;
A
#
# COMPACT_ATOMS: atom_id res chain seq x y z
N MET A 1 24.13 -3.05 -2.30
CA MET A 1 22.71 -3.29 -2.63
C MET A 1 22.44 -2.66 -3.97
N GLU A 2 21.65 -3.29 -4.80
CA GLU A 2 21.20 -2.69 -6.06
C GLU A 2 20.31 -1.46 -5.77
N GLU A 3 20.44 -0.42 -6.59
CA GLU A 3 19.65 0.81 -6.44
C GLU A 3 18.16 0.53 -6.65
N ILE A 4 17.30 1.05 -5.77
CA ILE A 4 15.85 1.00 -5.93
C ILE A 4 15.42 2.16 -6.83
N ARG A 5 15.09 1.82 -8.06
CA ARG A 5 14.54 2.74 -9.05
C ARG A 5 13.02 2.63 -9.00
N LEU A 6 12.42 3.52 -8.22
CA LEU A 6 11.01 3.48 -7.85
C LEU A 6 10.14 4.13 -8.92
N GLY A 7 9.09 3.43 -9.36
CA GLY A 7 7.97 4.01 -10.07
C GLY A 7 6.73 4.06 -9.16
N THR A 8 5.82 4.98 -9.37
CA THR A 8 4.56 5.05 -8.60
C THR A 8 3.32 4.95 -9.47
N ILE A 9 2.33 4.19 -9.00
CA ILE A 9 0.98 4.13 -9.56
C ILE A 9 0.03 4.79 -8.56
N GLY A 10 -0.44 5.99 -8.93
CA GLY A 10 -1.25 6.85 -8.10
C GLY A 10 -0.58 8.19 -7.81
N SER A 11 -1.40 9.19 -7.50
CA SER A 11 -0.96 10.58 -7.23
C SER A 11 -1.76 11.21 -6.07
N GLY A 12 -2.23 10.41 -5.14
CA GLY A 12 -3.01 10.87 -3.99
C GLY A 12 -2.13 11.27 -2.80
N VAL A 13 -2.76 11.78 -1.75
CA VAL A 13 -2.09 12.28 -0.53
C VAL A 13 -1.11 11.26 0.08
N ILE A 14 -1.45 9.97 0.07
CA ILE A 14 -0.57 8.94 0.63
C ILE A 14 0.72 8.80 -0.19
N VAL A 15 0.67 8.98 -1.52
CA VAL A 15 1.86 8.95 -2.38
C VAL A 15 2.80 10.08 -2.00
N HIS A 16 2.29 11.32 -1.83
CA HIS A 16 3.11 12.46 -1.40
C HIS A 16 3.78 12.20 -0.04
N SER A 17 3.03 11.66 0.92
CA SER A 17 3.55 11.32 2.25
C SER A 17 4.66 10.28 2.19
N VAL A 18 4.46 9.22 1.39
CA VAL A 18 5.44 8.13 1.26
C VAL A 18 6.68 8.61 0.51
N LEU A 19 6.53 9.27 -0.64
CA LEU A 19 7.67 9.78 -1.42
C LEU A 19 8.49 10.80 -0.63
N GLY A 20 7.82 11.71 0.11
CA GLY A 20 8.48 12.70 0.95
C GLY A 20 9.37 12.12 2.05
N ASN A 21 9.20 10.84 2.37
CA ASN A 21 10.02 10.12 3.36
C ASN A 21 10.96 9.09 2.72
N VAL A 22 10.46 8.26 1.80
CA VAL A 22 11.26 7.17 1.23
C VAL A 22 12.43 7.68 0.40
N LEU A 23 12.27 8.79 -0.30
CA LEU A 23 13.33 9.40 -1.11
C LEU A 23 14.46 10.05 -0.28
N LYS A 24 14.31 10.17 1.04
CA LYS A 24 15.40 10.54 1.94
C LYS A 24 16.35 9.38 2.22
N THR A 25 15.97 8.16 1.86
CA THR A 25 16.78 6.96 2.06
C THR A 25 17.82 6.84 0.94
N PRO A 26 19.12 6.78 1.26
CA PRO A 26 20.14 6.57 0.24
C PRO A 26 19.90 5.29 -0.57
N GLY A 27 20.12 5.36 -1.88
CA GLY A 27 19.92 4.22 -2.79
C GLY A 27 18.49 4.05 -3.30
N ILE A 28 17.61 5.01 -3.03
CA ILE A 28 16.25 5.05 -3.60
C ILE A 28 16.07 6.34 -4.39
N ARG A 29 15.61 6.24 -5.63
CA ARG A 29 15.21 7.40 -6.44
C ARG A 29 13.89 7.14 -7.16
N LEU A 30 13.13 8.21 -7.38
CA LEU A 30 11.92 8.15 -8.19
C LEU A 30 12.28 8.27 -9.68
N THR A 31 11.92 7.27 -10.48
CA THR A 31 12.23 7.23 -11.91
C THR A 31 11.03 7.55 -12.76
N ALA A 32 9.85 7.11 -12.36
CA ALA A 32 8.65 7.24 -13.16
C ALA A 32 7.39 7.43 -12.32
N VAL A 33 6.44 8.16 -12.87
CA VAL A 33 5.09 8.32 -12.34
C VAL A 33 4.09 7.80 -13.38
N TYR A 34 3.20 6.91 -12.97
CA TYR A 34 1.99 6.62 -13.71
C TYR A 34 0.80 7.35 -13.12
N SER A 35 0.10 8.13 -13.94
CA SER A 35 -1.14 8.81 -13.59
C SER A 35 -2.11 8.82 -14.77
N ARG A 36 -3.41 8.62 -14.52
CA ARG A 36 -4.46 8.76 -15.55
C ARG A 36 -4.62 10.21 -16.05
N SER A 37 -4.14 11.18 -15.29
CA SER A 37 -4.10 12.59 -15.65
C SER A 37 -2.64 13.00 -15.85
N GLN A 38 -2.30 13.49 -17.05
CA GLN A 38 -0.98 14.02 -17.35
C GLN A 38 -0.60 15.14 -16.37
N GLU A 39 -1.50 16.10 -16.17
CA GLU A 39 -1.29 17.24 -15.26
C GLU A 39 -0.92 16.80 -13.84
N LYS A 40 -1.65 15.82 -13.26
CA LYS A 40 -1.35 15.31 -11.91
C LYS A 40 -0.04 14.52 -11.89
N GLY A 41 0.26 13.82 -12.96
CA GLY A 41 1.53 13.11 -13.11
C GLY A 41 2.70 14.09 -13.16
N ASP A 42 2.61 15.13 -13.97
CA ASP A 42 3.64 16.17 -14.12
C ASP A 42 3.86 16.93 -12.82
N ALA A 43 2.79 17.27 -12.09
CA ALA A 43 2.89 17.92 -10.80
C ALA A 43 3.65 17.05 -9.79
N LEU A 44 3.32 15.77 -9.70
CA LEU A 44 4.01 14.83 -8.81
C LEU A 44 5.48 14.62 -9.22
N ALA A 45 5.74 14.52 -10.52
CA ALA A 45 7.08 14.38 -11.06
C ALA A 45 7.95 15.61 -10.75
N ALA A 46 7.39 16.81 -10.92
CA ALA A 46 8.08 18.06 -10.60
C ALA A 46 8.39 18.19 -9.10
N GLU A 47 7.47 17.76 -8.23
CA GLU A 47 7.66 17.82 -6.77
C GLU A 47 8.75 16.86 -6.28
N PHE A 48 8.81 15.64 -6.81
CA PHE A 48 9.68 14.58 -6.31
C PHE A 48 10.83 14.18 -7.24
N GLY A 49 10.99 14.88 -8.36
CA GLY A 49 12.11 14.68 -9.27
C GLY A 49 12.03 13.41 -10.11
N ALA A 50 10.83 12.94 -10.50
CA ALA A 50 10.69 11.82 -11.40
C ALA A 50 11.17 12.19 -12.81
N GLU A 51 11.85 11.24 -13.46
CA GLU A 51 12.42 11.45 -14.80
C GLU A 51 11.35 11.40 -15.90
N LYS A 52 10.28 10.60 -15.69
CA LYS A 52 9.25 10.33 -16.69
C LYS A 52 7.85 10.30 -16.10
N VAL A 53 6.88 10.67 -16.90
CA VAL A 53 5.45 10.55 -16.60
C VAL A 53 4.77 9.73 -17.69
N TYR A 54 3.94 8.79 -17.29
CA TYR A 54 3.19 7.91 -18.15
C TYR A 54 1.69 8.02 -17.87
N THR A 55 0.90 8.06 -18.91
CA THR A 55 -0.58 7.91 -18.84
C THR A 55 -1.05 6.54 -19.36
N ASP A 56 -0.15 5.78 -19.97
CA ASP A 56 -0.34 4.39 -20.38
C ASP A 56 0.38 3.45 -19.41
N MET A 57 -0.35 2.47 -18.84
CA MET A 57 0.17 1.54 -17.85
C MET A 57 1.18 0.56 -18.45
N ASP A 58 0.97 0.13 -19.70
CA ASP A 58 1.87 -0.83 -20.32
C ASP A 58 3.22 -0.19 -20.63
N ALA A 59 3.20 1.04 -21.15
CA ALA A 59 4.41 1.82 -21.36
C ALA A 59 5.16 2.10 -20.06
N PHE A 60 4.45 2.42 -18.96
CA PHE A 60 5.05 2.59 -17.64
C PHE A 60 5.72 1.30 -17.14
N LEU A 61 5.06 0.17 -17.26
CA LEU A 61 5.60 -1.11 -16.78
C LEU A 61 6.71 -1.65 -17.68
N ALA A 62 6.77 -1.23 -18.94
CA ALA A 62 7.86 -1.56 -19.86
C ALA A 62 9.14 -0.74 -19.63
N ASP A 63 9.09 0.33 -18.81
CA ASP A 63 10.29 1.15 -18.55
C ASP A 63 11.33 0.37 -17.74
N GLU A 64 12.42 -0.01 -18.41
CA GLU A 64 13.54 -0.76 -17.79
C GLU A 64 14.29 0.04 -16.71
N ASN A 65 14.14 1.37 -16.70
CA ASN A 65 14.71 2.22 -15.67
C ASN A 65 13.96 2.15 -14.33
N THR A 66 12.83 1.44 -14.27
CA THR A 66 12.04 1.21 -13.05
C THR A 66 12.12 -0.26 -12.67
N ASN A 67 12.57 -0.58 -11.45
CA ASN A 67 12.63 -1.96 -10.94
C ASN A 67 11.69 -2.24 -9.77
N PHE A 68 11.21 -1.20 -9.08
CA PHE A 68 10.18 -1.26 -8.04
C PHE A 68 8.99 -0.39 -8.40
N VAL A 69 7.78 -0.86 -8.09
CA VAL A 69 6.54 -0.11 -8.30
C VAL A 69 5.77 0.01 -6.99
N TYR A 70 5.55 1.25 -6.54
CA TYR A 70 4.67 1.56 -5.43
C TYR A 70 3.25 1.80 -5.93
N ILE A 71 2.29 1.01 -5.43
CA ILE A 71 0.89 1.06 -5.86
C ILE A 71 0.03 1.61 -4.72
N ALA A 72 -0.57 2.79 -4.94
CA ALA A 72 -1.39 3.50 -3.98
C ALA A 72 -2.64 4.08 -4.67
N THR A 73 -3.49 3.19 -5.13
CA THR A 73 -4.74 3.45 -5.84
C THR A 73 -5.95 3.02 -4.98
N PRO A 74 -7.20 3.20 -5.43
CA PRO A 74 -8.35 2.62 -4.72
C PRO A 74 -8.23 1.11 -4.57
N ASN A 75 -8.71 0.57 -3.45
CA ASN A 75 -8.49 -0.81 -2.99
C ASN A 75 -8.79 -1.88 -4.06
N LEU A 76 -9.87 -1.68 -4.84
CA LEU A 76 -10.27 -2.61 -5.90
C LEU A 76 -9.22 -2.76 -7.00
N LEU A 77 -8.38 -1.73 -7.21
CA LEU A 77 -7.35 -1.71 -8.25
C LEU A 77 -6.02 -2.34 -7.81
N HIS A 78 -5.83 -2.61 -6.53
CA HIS A 78 -4.59 -3.15 -6.00
C HIS A 78 -4.20 -4.46 -6.67
N TYR A 79 -5.10 -5.45 -6.66
CA TYR A 79 -4.84 -6.76 -7.24
C TYR A 79 -4.51 -6.71 -8.73
N PRO A 80 -5.35 -6.14 -9.63
CA PRO A 80 -5.06 -6.15 -11.06
C PRO A 80 -3.78 -5.38 -11.41
N GLN A 81 -3.49 -4.28 -10.71
CA GLN A 81 -2.27 -3.50 -10.96
C GLN A 81 -1.02 -4.22 -10.45
N ALA A 82 -1.06 -4.79 -9.25
CA ALA A 82 0.04 -5.57 -8.70
C ALA A 82 0.35 -6.81 -9.55
N LYS A 83 -0.69 -7.54 -9.99
CA LYS A 83 -0.53 -8.69 -10.90
C LYS A 83 0.16 -8.27 -12.20
N LYS A 84 -0.29 -7.17 -12.82
CA LYS A 84 0.29 -6.65 -14.05
C LYS A 84 1.76 -6.24 -13.86
N ALA A 85 2.08 -5.57 -12.76
CA ALA A 85 3.44 -5.19 -12.43
C ALA A 85 4.37 -6.40 -12.21
N LEU A 86 3.92 -7.42 -11.46
CA LEU A 86 4.68 -8.66 -11.26
C LEU A 86 4.89 -9.42 -12.57
N LEU A 87 3.86 -9.49 -13.43
CA LEU A 87 3.99 -10.11 -14.76
C LEU A 87 5.02 -9.39 -15.64
N ALA A 88 5.12 -8.07 -15.51
CA ALA A 88 6.13 -7.25 -16.18
C ALA A 88 7.53 -7.32 -15.53
N GLY A 89 7.74 -8.17 -14.52
CA GLY A 89 9.03 -8.33 -13.85
C GLY A 89 9.38 -7.23 -12.86
N LYS A 90 8.41 -6.47 -12.37
CA LYS A 90 8.64 -5.41 -11.39
C LYS A 90 8.42 -5.93 -9.97
N ASN A 91 9.30 -5.53 -9.04
CA ASN A 91 9.04 -5.66 -7.61
C ASN A 91 7.92 -4.72 -7.20
N VAL A 92 7.09 -5.12 -6.25
CA VAL A 92 5.88 -4.38 -5.89
C VAL A 92 5.86 -4.03 -4.41
N ILE A 93 5.59 -2.76 -4.12
CA ILE A 93 5.17 -2.27 -2.81
C ILE A 93 3.70 -1.89 -2.94
N LEU A 94 2.83 -2.61 -2.27
CA LEU A 94 1.38 -2.48 -2.41
C LEU A 94 0.77 -1.88 -1.15
N GLU A 95 -0.01 -0.82 -1.32
CA GLU A 95 -0.72 -0.19 -0.20
C GLU A 95 -1.76 -1.12 0.45
N LYS A 96 -1.98 -0.85 1.72
CA LYS A 96 -3.05 -1.51 2.49
C LYS A 96 -4.45 -0.98 2.04
N PRO A 97 -5.49 -1.77 2.13
CA PRO A 97 -5.50 -3.22 2.33
C PRO A 97 -4.90 -3.92 1.11
N PHE A 98 -4.08 -4.92 1.34
CA PHE A 98 -3.30 -5.61 0.32
C PHE A 98 -4.15 -6.07 -0.87
N CYS A 99 -5.26 -6.75 -0.59
CA CYS A 99 -6.25 -7.19 -1.57
C CYS A 99 -7.65 -7.17 -0.96
N THR A 100 -8.66 -7.19 -1.83
CA THR A 100 -10.07 -7.27 -1.43
C THR A 100 -10.53 -8.68 -1.09
N THR A 101 -9.80 -9.71 -1.54
CA THR A 101 -10.06 -11.13 -1.25
C THR A 101 -8.78 -11.88 -0.90
N ALA A 102 -8.92 -12.94 -0.11
CA ALA A 102 -7.81 -13.80 0.25
C ALA A 102 -7.23 -14.56 -0.96
N ASP A 103 -8.07 -14.90 -1.95
CA ASP A 103 -7.62 -15.62 -3.15
C ASP A 103 -6.73 -14.74 -4.02
N HIS A 104 -7.10 -13.46 -4.21
CA HIS A 104 -6.25 -12.48 -4.88
C HIS A 104 -4.88 -12.33 -4.18
N ALA A 105 -4.88 -12.26 -2.85
CA ALA A 105 -3.64 -12.17 -2.08
C ALA A 105 -2.76 -13.41 -2.26
N ARG A 106 -3.34 -14.61 -2.19
CA ARG A 106 -2.61 -15.88 -2.42
C ARG A 106 -2.01 -15.95 -3.82
N GLU A 107 -2.78 -15.54 -4.82
CA GLU A 107 -2.31 -15.53 -6.22
C GLU A 107 -1.13 -14.58 -6.41
N LEU A 108 -1.20 -13.34 -5.88
CA LEU A 108 -0.08 -12.39 -5.96
C LEU A 108 1.17 -12.92 -5.28
N VAL A 109 1.03 -13.53 -4.10
CA VAL A 109 2.16 -14.11 -3.36
C VAL A 109 2.78 -15.29 -4.12
N ALA A 110 1.95 -16.15 -4.71
CA ALA A 110 2.42 -17.26 -5.53
C ALA A 110 3.18 -16.76 -6.76
N LEU A 111 2.61 -15.78 -7.49
CA LEU A 111 3.22 -15.18 -8.67
C LEU A 111 4.56 -14.48 -8.35
N ALA A 112 4.63 -13.72 -7.26
CA ALA A 112 5.86 -13.06 -6.85
C ALA A 112 6.96 -14.08 -6.54
N ARG A 113 6.63 -15.18 -5.84
CA ARG A 113 7.56 -16.28 -5.54
C ARG A 113 8.03 -16.99 -6.80
N GLU A 114 7.13 -17.30 -7.71
CA GLU A 114 7.44 -17.94 -9.01
C GLU A 114 8.46 -17.12 -9.81
N LYS A 115 8.28 -15.78 -9.80
CA LYS A 115 9.14 -14.86 -10.55
C LYS A 115 10.38 -14.40 -9.77
N GLY A 116 10.56 -14.80 -8.51
CA GLY A 116 11.67 -14.35 -7.68
C GLY A 116 11.64 -12.84 -7.39
N LEU A 117 10.45 -12.23 -7.31
CA LEU A 117 10.25 -10.81 -7.11
C LEU A 117 9.81 -10.50 -5.67
N PHE A 118 10.17 -9.31 -5.20
CA PHE A 118 9.63 -8.78 -3.95
C PHE A 118 8.19 -8.32 -4.13
N LEU A 119 7.36 -8.70 -3.16
CA LEU A 119 6.00 -8.20 -2.99
C LEU A 119 5.82 -7.82 -1.52
N ILE A 120 5.72 -6.53 -1.26
CA ILE A 120 5.72 -5.96 0.09
C ILE A 120 4.35 -5.35 0.35
N ASP A 121 3.72 -5.76 1.47
CA ASP A 121 2.52 -5.10 1.99
C ASP A 121 2.94 -3.83 2.77
N ALA A 122 2.49 -2.68 2.33
CA ALA A 122 2.83 -1.38 2.91
C ALA A 122 2.02 -1.10 4.20
N VAL A 123 2.07 -2.00 5.16
CA VAL A 123 1.45 -1.85 6.48
C VAL A 123 2.43 -1.19 7.44
N PRO A 124 2.29 0.10 7.77
CA PRO A 124 3.24 0.78 8.65
C PRO A 124 3.39 0.10 10.01
N THR A 125 2.30 -0.46 10.55
CA THR A 125 2.29 -1.16 11.83
C THR A 125 3.28 -2.32 11.89
N ALA A 126 3.54 -2.98 10.74
CA ALA A 126 4.49 -4.09 10.65
C ALA A 126 5.93 -3.68 10.99
N PHE A 127 6.26 -2.41 10.76
CA PHE A 127 7.61 -1.88 10.86
C PHE A 127 7.82 -0.97 12.08
N LEU A 128 6.80 -0.85 12.94
CA LEU A 128 6.92 -0.07 14.17
C LEU A 128 7.75 -0.82 15.21
N PRO A 129 8.81 -0.21 15.78
CA PRO A 129 9.60 -0.83 16.85
C PRO A 129 8.75 -1.25 18.06
N ASN A 130 7.68 -0.52 18.34
CA ASN A 130 6.76 -0.83 19.45
C ASN A 130 6.02 -2.16 19.27
N LEU A 131 5.88 -2.67 18.05
CA LEU A 131 5.29 -4.00 17.84
C LEU A 131 6.16 -5.10 18.46
N GLU A 132 7.46 -5.01 18.32
CA GLU A 132 8.40 -5.97 18.94
C GLU A 132 8.38 -5.85 20.46
N VAL A 133 8.35 -4.62 21.01
CA VAL A 133 8.20 -4.38 22.44
C VAL A 133 6.93 -5.02 22.98
N LEU A 134 5.82 -4.91 22.25
CA LEU A 134 4.55 -5.57 22.63
C LEU A 134 4.68 -7.10 22.62
N LYS A 135 5.28 -7.69 21.59
CA LYS A 135 5.50 -9.14 21.52
C LYS A 135 6.32 -9.66 22.70
N GLU A 136 7.36 -8.94 23.09
CA GLU A 136 8.21 -9.29 24.25
C GLU A 136 7.51 -9.09 25.60
N ALA A 137 6.55 -8.16 25.68
CA ALA A 137 5.82 -7.87 26.91
C ALA A 137 4.63 -8.81 27.16
N LEU A 138 3.98 -9.28 26.10
CA LEU A 138 2.77 -10.12 26.21
C LEU A 138 2.93 -11.36 27.10
N PRO A 139 4.03 -12.15 27.05
CA PRO A 139 4.21 -13.29 27.94
C PRO A 139 4.27 -12.93 29.42
N LYS A 140 4.62 -11.68 29.76
CA LYS A 140 4.79 -11.22 31.14
C LYS A 140 3.48 -10.94 31.85
N ILE A 141 2.37 -10.75 31.12
CA ILE A 141 1.05 -10.45 31.70
C ILE A 141 0.18 -11.70 31.90
N GLY A 142 0.73 -12.89 31.62
CA GLY A 142 0.04 -14.17 31.82
C GLY A 142 -0.96 -14.48 30.68
N LYS A 143 -1.94 -15.36 30.97
CA LYS A 143 -2.90 -15.85 29.98
C LYS A 143 -3.92 -14.78 29.59
N ILE A 144 -3.86 -14.32 28.37
CA ILE A 144 -4.82 -13.35 27.81
C ILE A 144 -6.18 -14.02 27.64
N LYS A 145 -7.24 -13.31 28.09
CA LYS A 145 -8.64 -13.78 28.05
C LYS A 145 -9.50 -12.98 27.10
N LEU A 146 -9.17 -11.70 26.92
CA LEU A 146 -9.90 -10.78 26.06
C LEU A 146 -8.92 -9.77 25.48
N VAL A 147 -9.13 -9.44 24.20
CA VAL A 147 -8.44 -8.34 23.54
C VAL A 147 -9.50 -7.39 22.96
N GLN A 148 -9.38 -6.13 23.27
CA GLN A 148 -10.19 -5.07 22.68
C GLN A 148 -9.26 -4.10 21.96
N ALA A 149 -9.46 -3.93 20.67
CA ALA A 149 -8.71 -2.99 19.86
C ALA A 149 -9.64 -1.91 19.28
N ASN A 150 -9.21 -0.68 19.35
CA ASN A 150 -9.95 0.46 18.82
C ASN A 150 -8.99 1.35 18.02
N TYR A 151 -9.43 1.73 16.82
CA TYR A 151 -8.80 2.80 16.05
C TYR A 151 -9.92 3.70 15.52
N SER A 152 -10.12 4.82 16.16
CA SER A 152 -11.15 5.80 15.84
C SER A 152 -10.52 7.15 15.56
N GLN A 153 -10.86 7.72 14.41
CA GLN A 153 -10.46 9.08 14.04
C GLN A 153 -11.55 9.74 13.18
N TYR A 154 -11.62 11.05 13.24
CA TYR A 154 -12.42 11.82 12.29
C TYR A 154 -11.76 11.78 10.92
N SER A 155 -12.48 11.29 9.91
CA SER A 155 -11.94 11.24 8.55
C SER A 155 -11.85 12.63 7.94
N SER A 156 -10.70 13.00 7.40
CA SER A 156 -10.53 14.26 6.65
C SER A 156 -11.42 14.37 5.40
N ARG A 157 -12.04 13.26 4.99
CA ARG A 157 -12.96 13.19 3.85
C ARG A 157 -14.43 13.14 4.25
N TYR A 158 -14.72 13.14 5.56
CA TYR A 158 -16.10 13.06 6.05
C TYR A 158 -16.92 14.30 5.68
N ASP A 159 -16.29 15.46 5.66
CA ASP A 159 -16.95 16.71 5.26
C ASP A 159 -17.39 16.70 3.79
N LEU A 160 -16.68 15.97 2.91
CA LEU A 160 -17.11 15.76 1.52
C LEU A 160 -18.36 14.88 1.47
N LEU A 161 -18.39 13.82 2.30
CA LEU A 161 -19.57 12.96 2.42
C LEU A 161 -20.79 13.74 2.89
N LEU A 162 -20.64 14.64 3.88
CA LEU A 162 -21.71 15.50 4.36
C LEU A 162 -22.24 16.47 3.28
N LYS A 163 -21.41 16.83 2.31
CA LYS A 163 -21.78 17.65 1.13
C LYS A 163 -22.41 16.84 0.00
N GLY A 164 -22.63 15.54 0.21
CA GLY A 164 -23.22 14.65 -0.80
C GLY A 164 -22.21 14.07 -1.81
N GLU A 165 -20.92 14.31 -1.62
CA GLU A 165 -19.87 13.65 -2.42
C GLU A 165 -19.64 12.23 -1.89
N MET A 166 -19.17 11.32 -2.76
CA MET A 166 -18.83 9.95 -2.36
C MET A 166 -17.32 9.69 -2.58
N PRO A 167 -16.46 10.02 -1.63
CA PRO A 167 -15.04 9.67 -1.70
C PRO A 167 -14.84 8.15 -1.79
N ASN A 168 -13.85 7.70 -2.56
CA ASN A 168 -13.56 6.27 -2.78
C ASN A 168 -13.42 5.48 -1.47
N ILE A 169 -12.91 6.11 -0.41
CA ILE A 169 -12.71 5.48 0.90
C ILE A 169 -14.03 5.06 1.57
N PHE A 170 -15.15 5.70 1.22
CA PHE A 170 -16.50 5.37 1.71
C PHE A 170 -17.32 4.60 0.67
N ASN A 171 -16.85 4.53 -0.59
CA ASN A 171 -17.60 3.92 -1.68
C ASN A 171 -17.39 2.39 -1.72
N PRO A 172 -18.45 1.57 -1.52
CA PRO A 172 -18.37 0.11 -1.59
C PRO A 172 -17.91 -0.39 -2.97
N GLU A 173 -18.21 0.34 -4.06
CA GLU A 173 -17.77 -0.02 -5.42
C GLU A 173 -16.25 -0.04 -5.58
N PHE A 174 -15.53 0.69 -4.72
CA PHE A 174 -14.06 0.67 -4.66
C PHE A 174 -13.53 -0.15 -3.49
N ALA A 175 -14.36 -1.02 -2.91
CA ALA A 175 -14.04 -1.76 -1.68
C ALA A 175 -13.64 -0.81 -0.54
N GLY A 176 -14.31 0.34 -0.46
CA GLY A 176 -14.18 1.29 0.64
C GLY A 176 -14.93 0.84 1.88
N GLY A 177 -14.85 1.63 2.94
CA GLY A 177 -15.53 1.40 4.20
C GLY A 177 -14.58 1.19 5.37
N CYS A 178 -15.13 1.34 6.56
CA CYS A 178 -14.36 1.36 7.80
C CYS A 178 -13.54 0.08 8.05
N LEU A 179 -14.07 -1.08 7.69
CA LEU A 179 -13.37 -2.35 7.85
C LEU A 179 -12.07 -2.40 7.02
N MET A 180 -12.16 -1.99 5.76
CA MET A 180 -11.04 -2.07 4.81
C MET A 180 -10.00 -0.96 5.03
N ASP A 181 -10.43 0.21 5.50
CA ASP A 181 -9.52 1.34 5.67
C ASP A 181 -8.90 1.42 7.06
N ILE A 182 -9.70 1.49 8.10
CA ILE A 182 -9.25 1.76 9.48
C ILE A 182 -9.18 0.49 10.32
N ASN A 183 -10.19 -0.37 10.28
CA ASN A 183 -10.20 -1.57 11.12
C ASN A 183 -9.20 -2.62 10.65
N PHE A 184 -8.70 -2.49 9.44
CA PHE A 184 -7.56 -3.25 8.93
C PHE A 184 -6.37 -3.22 9.89
N TYR A 185 -6.05 -2.05 10.48
CA TYR A 185 -4.93 -1.92 11.45
C TYR A 185 -5.17 -2.73 12.72
N ASN A 186 -6.41 -2.75 13.23
CA ASN A 186 -6.77 -3.56 14.38
C ASN A 186 -6.67 -5.06 14.07
N LEU A 187 -7.16 -5.49 12.90
CA LEU A 187 -7.04 -6.88 12.45
C LEU A 187 -5.59 -7.28 12.28
N TYR A 188 -4.79 -6.44 11.62
CA TYR A 188 -3.36 -6.69 11.43
C TYR A 188 -2.64 -6.85 12.77
N LEU A 189 -2.84 -5.91 13.71
CA LEU A 189 -2.21 -5.94 15.03
C LEU A 189 -2.59 -7.22 15.80
N ASN A 190 -3.87 -7.58 15.80
CA ASN A 190 -4.33 -8.79 16.48
C ASN A 190 -3.71 -10.05 15.87
N ILE A 191 -3.65 -10.16 14.55
CA ILE A 191 -3.03 -11.31 13.88
C ILE A 191 -1.52 -11.36 14.14
N ALA A 192 -0.85 -10.21 14.14
CA ALA A 192 0.60 -10.12 14.39
C ALA A 192 0.98 -10.51 15.82
N LEU A 193 0.12 -10.24 16.80
CA LEU A 193 0.36 -10.52 18.21
C LEU A 193 -0.14 -11.90 18.68
N PHE A 194 -1.25 -12.37 18.15
CA PHE A 194 -1.97 -13.55 18.64
C PHE A 194 -2.10 -14.67 17.61
N GLY A 195 -1.67 -14.43 16.38
CA GLY A 195 -1.80 -15.38 15.27
C GLY A 195 -3.21 -15.41 14.66
N LYS A 196 -3.40 -16.32 13.73
CA LYS A 196 -4.68 -16.52 13.04
C LYS A 196 -5.71 -17.08 14.02
N PRO A 197 -6.95 -16.53 14.08
CA PRO A 197 -8.01 -17.09 14.89
C PRO A 197 -8.38 -18.50 14.43
N GLN A 198 -8.82 -19.33 15.36
CA GLN A 198 -9.19 -20.74 15.07
C GLN A 198 -10.64 -20.87 14.60
N SER A 199 -11.51 -19.90 14.92
CA SER A 199 -12.93 -19.88 14.54
C SER A 199 -13.40 -18.44 14.36
#